data_b63a88f1e1c1158570f31fc57504ba2d
#
_entry.id   b63a88f1e1c1158570f31fc57504ba2d
#
_cell.length_a   1.000
_cell.length_b   1.000
_cell.length_c   1.000
_cell.angle_alpha   90.00
_cell.angle_beta   90.00
_cell.angle_gamma   90.00
#
_symmetry.space_group_name_H-M   'P 1'
#
loop_
_entity.id
_entity.type
_entity.pdbx_description
1 polymer ?
#
loop_
_entity_poly.entity_id
_entity_poly.type
_entity_poly.pdbx_seq_one_letter_code
_entity_poly.pdbx_strand_id
1 'polypeptide(L)'
;MSTIVTVPLLGALIGCQQGPQVVTSIVFDGESRSITTTDVFCTNQLNGGLVILVQDTPTRTVRVQLTQQGRLVVQKAGLRYGDMTGFVADPGEVTASKADDTFTFSGRMPPNPGESQWHTFKIQTTCPGYQDAPPPTVDAPYGAP
;
A
#
# COMPACT_ATOMS: atom_id res chain seq x y z
N MET A 1 51.13 -41.83 1.18
CA MET A 1 50.72 -40.51 0.68
C MET A 1 49.19 -40.39 0.89
N SER A 2 48.80 -39.66 1.97
CA SER A 2 47.40 -39.48 2.30
C SER A 2 46.92 -38.12 1.76
N THR A 3 46.02 -38.17 0.81
CA THR A 3 45.39 -36.96 0.24
C THR A 3 44.19 -36.59 1.11
N ILE A 4 44.30 -35.46 1.82
CA ILE A 4 43.19 -34.90 2.59
C ILE A 4 42.34 -34.11 1.61
N VAL A 5 41.14 -34.57 1.36
CA VAL A 5 40.13 -33.83 0.61
C VAL A 5 39.34 -32.96 1.59
N THR A 6 39.62 -31.68 1.52
CA THR A 6 38.87 -30.67 2.30
C THR A 6 37.61 -30.36 1.53
N VAL A 7 36.46 -30.77 2.06
CA VAL A 7 35.15 -30.38 1.55
C VAL A 7 34.79 -29.01 2.13
N PRO A 8 34.57 -27.98 1.34
CA PRO A 8 34.07 -26.74 1.87
C PRO A 8 32.57 -26.91 2.22
N LEU A 9 32.24 -26.73 3.49
CA LEU A 9 30.87 -26.57 3.93
C LEU A 9 30.36 -25.24 3.37
N LEU A 10 29.57 -25.29 2.31
CA LEU A 10 28.74 -24.18 1.91
C LEU A 10 27.61 -24.06 2.95
N GLY A 11 27.80 -23.17 3.91
CA GLY A 11 26.74 -22.77 4.80
C GLY A 11 25.66 -22.08 3.97
N ALA A 12 24.51 -22.74 3.80
CA ALA A 12 23.33 -22.10 3.27
C ALA A 12 22.89 -21.03 4.30
N LEU A 13 23.12 -19.76 3.98
CA LEU A 13 22.51 -18.66 4.69
C LEU A 13 21.02 -18.68 4.35
N ILE A 14 20.22 -19.33 5.22
CA ILE A 14 18.77 -19.18 5.19
C ILE A 14 18.48 -17.79 5.75
N GLY A 15 18.54 -16.76 4.90
CA GLY A 15 18.07 -15.44 5.25
C GLY A 15 16.58 -15.50 5.53
N CYS A 16 16.10 -14.76 6.55
CA CYS A 16 14.68 -14.52 6.74
C CYS A 16 14.10 -14.03 5.42
N GLN A 17 13.17 -14.82 4.84
CA GLN A 17 12.49 -14.41 3.63
C GLN A 17 11.53 -13.27 3.96
N GLN A 18 11.97 -12.06 3.76
CA GLN A 18 11.08 -10.93 3.67
C GLN A 18 10.30 -11.06 2.36
N GLY A 19 9.04 -10.62 2.34
CA GLY A 19 8.24 -10.58 1.14
C GLY A 19 8.93 -9.80 0.01
N PRO A 20 8.42 -9.85 -1.23
CA PRO A 20 8.99 -9.11 -2.33
C PRO A 20 8.95 -7.61 -2.06
N GLN A 21 9.99 -6.90 -2.47
CA GLN A 21 10.06 -5.47 -2.38
C GLN A 21 9.15 -4.84 -3.43
N VAL A 22 8.30 -3.91 -3.02
CA VAL A 22 7.35 -3.19 -3.87
C VAL A 22 7.71 -1.73 -3.90
N VAL A 23 7.69 -1.15 -5.09
CA VAL A 23 7.82 0.29 -5.29
C VAL A 23 6.44 0.89 -5.51
N THR A 24 6.01 1.75 -4.62
CA THR A 24 4.77 2.50 -4.73
C THR A 24 5.06 3.91 -5.18
N SER A 25 4.51 4.30 -6.32
CA SER A 25 4.67 5.63 -6.89
C SER A 25 3.57 6.55 -6.38
N ILE A 26 3.94 7.75 -5.97
CA ILE A 26 3.02 8.78 -5.49
C ILE A 26 3.29 10.07 -6.26
N VAL A 27 2.26 10.63 -6.85
CA VAL A 27 2.28 12.01 -7.37
C VAL A 27 1.26 12.79 -6.57
N PHE A 28 1.69 13.85 -5.91
CA PHE A 28 0.84 14.67 -5.07
C PHE A 28 1.10 16.15 -5.40
N ASP A 29 0.06 16.83 -5.86
CA ASP A 29 0.16 18.22 -6.36
C ASP A 29 1.26 18.39 -7.42
N GLY A 30 1.46 17.38 -8.28
CA GLY A 30 2.49 17.37 -9.30
C GLY A 30 3.88 16.96 -8.84
N GLU A 31 4.09 16.74 -7.55
CA GLU A 31 5.37 16.27 -7.00
C GLU A 31 5.41 14.76 -6.92
N SER A 32 6.45 14.17 -7.48
CA SER A 32 6.65 12.71 -7.49
C SER A 32 7.44 12.26 -6.28
N ARG A 33 6.95 11.20 -5.64
CA ARG A 33 7.59 10.50 -4.54
C ARG A 33 7.44 8.99 -4.76
N SER A 34 8.24 8.21 -4.05
CA SER A 34 8.09 6.75 -4.04
C SER A 34 8.35 6.19 -2.64
N ILE A 35 7.65 5.09 -2.36
CA ILE A 35 7.89 4.26 -1.18
C ILE A 35 8.35 2.91 -1.70
N THR A 36 9.53 2.48 -1.27
CA THR A 36 10.05 1.14 -1.57
C THR A 36 10.08 0.34 -0.27
N THR A 37 9.25 -0.69 -0.20
CA THR A 37 9.09 -1.47 1.02
C THR A 37 8.67 -2.90 0.74
N THR A 38 8.94 -3.80 1.66
CA THR A 38 8.39 -5.16 1.68
C THR A 38 7.04 -5.22 2.41
N ASP A 39 6.65 -4.16 3.12
CA ASP A 39 5.44 -4.10 3.92
C ASP A 39 4.28 -3.52 3.11
N VAL A 40 3.79 -4.33 2.17
CA VAL A 40 2.58 -4.06 1.40
C VAL A 40 1.58 -5.17 1.71
N PHE A 41 0.45 -4.79 2.29
CA PHE A 41 -0.59 -5.70 2.71
C PHE A 41 -1.86 -5.43 1.91
N CYS A 42 -2.29 -6.43 1.14
CA CYS A 42 -3.53 -6.39 0.39
C CYS A 42 -4.48 -7.40 1.03
N THR A 43 -5.48 -6.89 1.76
CA THR A 43 -6.34 -7.69 2.61
C THR A 43 -7.76 -7.69 2.07
N ASN A 44 -8.25 -8.86 1.69
CA ASN A 44 -9.65 -9.05 1.31
C ASN A 44 -10.56 -8.91 2.53
N GLN A 45 -11.61 -8.13 2.40
CA GLN A 45 -12.63 -7.94 3.42
C GLN A 45 -13.81 -8.88 3.18
N LEU A 46 -14.57 -9.18 4.23
CA LEU A 46 -15.69 -10.13 4.18
C LEU A 46 -16.82 -9.73 3.21
N ASN A 47 -16.93 -8.45 2.89
CA ASN A 47 -18.01 -7.91 2.04
C ASN A 47 -17.58 -7.61 0.60
N GLY A 48 -16.51 -8.26 0.12
CA GLY A 48 -15.99 -8.02 -1.23
C GLY A 48 -15.12 -6.77 -1.34
N GLY A 49 -14.75 -6.18 -0.22
CA GLY A 49 -13.82 -5.06 -0.17
C GLY A 49 -12.36 -5.52 -0.21
N LEU A 50 -11.48 -4.58 -0.43
CA LEU A 50 -10.03 -4.76 -0.37
C LEU A 50 -9.43 -3.55 0.35
N VAL A 51 -8.52 -3.81 1.27
CA VAL A 51 -7.69 -2.78 1.88
C VAL A 51 -6.26 -2.98 1.42
N ILE A 52 -5.67 -1.95 0.85
CA ILE A 52 -4.25 -1.90 0.48
C ILE A 52 -3.55 -0.98 1.46
N LEU A 53 -2.58 -1.52 2.17
CA LEU A 53 -1.74 -0.76 3.10
C LEU A 53 -0.29 -0.87 2.64
N VAL A 54 0.34 0.28 2.40
CA VAL A 54 1.77 0.40 2.11
C VAL A 54 2.39 1.13 3.28
N GLN A 55 3.39 0.53 3.90
CA GLN A 55 4.02 1.11 5.08
C GLN A 55 5.53 0.92 5.02
N ASP A 56 6.26 2.03 5.07
CA ASP A 56 7.72 2.03 5.21
C ASP A 56 8.09 2.50 6.62
N THR A 57 7.66 3.72 6.96
CA THR A 57 7.82 4.31 8.28
C THR A 57 6.48 4.88 8.75
N PRO A 58 6.32 5.28 10.02
CA PRO A 58 5.08 5.93 10.47
C PRO A 58 4.73 7.20 9.68
N THR A 59 5.72 7.83 9.02
CA THR A 59 5.53 9.05 8.22
C THR A 59 5.48 8.80 6.71
N ARG A 60 5.53 7.53 6.28
CA ARG A 60 5.46 7.14 4.86
C ARG A 60 4.52 5.97 4.73
N THR A 61 3.24 6.29 4.58
CA THR A 61 2.16 5.30 4.49
C THR A 61 1.17 5.67 3.40
N VAL A 62 0.61 4.64 2.78
CA VAL A 62 -0.55 4.76 1.88
C VAL A 62 -1.57 3.74 2.33
N ARG A 63 -2.81 4.15 2.44
CA ARG A 63 -3.92 3.24 2.72
C ARG A 63 -5.07 3.53 1.79
N VAL A 64 -5.55 2.49 1.11
CA VAL A 64 -6.71 2.59 0.24
C VAL A 64 -7.69 1.50 0.61
N GLN A 65 -8.95 1.86 0.78
CA GLN A 65 -10.06 0.94 0.95
C GLN A 65 -10.96 1.04 -0.25
N LEU A 66 -11.21 -0.10 -0.90
CA LEU A 66 -12.02 -0.15 -2.11
C LEU A 66 -12.93 -1.37 -2.11
N THR A 67 -13.94 -1.33 -2.97
CA THR A 67 -14.79 -2.47 -3.30
C THR A 67 -14.45 -2.96 -4.70
N GLN A 68 -14.59 -4.28 -4.93
CA GLN A 68 -14.24 -4.92 -6.20
C GLN A 68 -15.45 -5.58 -6.87
N GLN A 69 -16.65 -5.41 -6.34
CA GLN A 69 -17.86 -6.01 -6.91
C GLN A 69 -18.31 -5.22 -8.14
N GLY A 70 -18.17 -5.85 -9.31
CA GLY A 70 -18.48 -5.25 -10.59
C GLY A 70 -17.35 -4.33 -11.09
N ARG A 71 -17.18 -3.19 -10.50
CA ARG A 71 -16.10 -2.24 -10.81
C ARG A 71 -15.36 -1.86 -9.54
N LEU A 72 -14.17 -1.32 -9.70
CA LEU A 72 -13.39 -0.81 -8.59
C LEU A 72 -13.96 0.54 -8.14
N VAL A 73 -14.32 0.63 -6.88
CA VAL A 73 -14.82 1.87 -6.26
C VAL A 73 -14.02 2.13 -5.00
N VAL A 74 -13.29 3.24 -4.96
CA VAL A 74 -12.52 3.64 -3.79
C VAL A 74 -13.45 4.28 -2.78
N GLN A 75 -13.50 3.71 -1.57
CA GLN A 75 -14.27 4.27 -0.46
C GLN A 75 -13.47 5.32 0.31
N LYS A 76 -12.20 5.03 0.52
CA LYS A 76 -11.27 5.90 1.25
C LYS A 76 -9.86 5.74 0.68
N ALA A 77 -9.14 6.83 0.59
CA ALA A 77 -7.72 6.84 0.26
C ALA A 77 -7.01 7.88 1.11
N GLY A 78 -5.89 7.49 1.69
CA GLY A 78 -5.08 8.37 2.49
C GLY A 78 -3.61 8.14 2.24
N LEU A 79 -2.83 9.18 2.36
CA LEU A 79 -1.38 9.11 2.24
C LEU A 79 -0.70 10.03 3.25
N ARG A 80 0.48 9.62 3.63
CA ARG A 80 1.42 10.44 4.40
C ARG A 80 2.82 10.20 3.85
N TYR A 81 3.52 11.26 3.55
CA TYR A 81 4.91 11.23 3.15
C TYR A 81 5.62 12.45 3.73
N GLY A 82 6.20 12.29 4.94
CA GLY A 82 6.74 13.42 5.68
C GLY A 82 5.65 14.43 6.03
N ASP A 83 5.83 15.66 5.60
CA ASP A 83 4.86 16.74 5.82
C ASP A 83 3.67 16.70 4.85
N MET A 84 3.76 15.89 3.80
CA MET A 84 2.74 15.76 2.79
C MET A 84 1.69 14.76 3.26
N THR A 85 0.47 15.23 3.49
CA THR A 85 -0.64 14.40 3.93
C THR A 85 -1.90 14.72 3.13
N GLY A 86 -2.71 13.70 2.91
CA GLY A 86 -4.01 13.88 2.26
C GLY A 86 -4.92 12.71 2.56
N PHE A 87 -6.21 12.97 2.53
CA PHE A 87 -7.23 11.96 2.75
C PHE A 87 -8.50 12.33 1.98
N VAL A 88 -9.12 11.33 1.38
CA VAL A 88 -10.41 11.46 0.70
C VAL A 88 -11.30 10.27 1.07
N ALA A 89 -12.57 10.55 1.33
CA ALA A 89 -13.58 9.55 1.64
C ALA A 89 -14.81 9.66 0.72
N ASP A 90 -14.67 10.35 -0.39
CA ASP A 90 -15.72 10.50 -1.40
C ASP A 90 -15.37 9.65 -2.63
N PRO A 91 -16.13 8.58 -2.92
CA PRO A 91 -15.88 7.74 -4.09
C PRO A 91 -15.97 8.50 -5.42
N GLY A 92 -16.69 9.60 -5.47
CA GLY A 92 -16.81 10.43 -6.67
C GLY A 92 -15.54 11.19 -7.03
N GLU A 93 -14.61 11.32 -6.09
CA GLU A 93 -13.37 12.07 -6.27
C GLU A 93 -12.17 11.19 -6.66
N VAL A 94 -12.34 9.88 -6.69
CA VAL A 94 -11.25 8.94 -6.94
C VAL A 94 -11.62 7.98 -8.06
N THR A 95 -10.70 7.84 -9.01
CA THR A 95 -10.78 6.82 -10.06
C THR A 95 -9.77 5.73 -9.77
N ALA A 96 -10.20 4.48 -9.88
CA ALA A 96 -9.36 3.32 -9.70
C ALA A 96 -9.29 2.46 -10.94
N SER A 97 -8.11 1.92 -11.23
CA SER A 97 -7.91 0.92 -12.28
C SER A 97 -6.96 -0.17 -11.79
N LYS A 98 -7.07 -1.34 -12.40
CA LYS A 98 -6.25 -2.49 -12.07
C LYS A 98 -5.75 -3.15 -13.34
N ALA A 99 -4.47 -3.44 -13.40
CA ALA A 99 -3.84 -4.25 -14.44
C ALA A 99 -3.01 -5.33 -13.75
N ASP A 100 -3.38 -6.60 -13.89
CA ASP A 100 -2.87 -7.72 -13.10
C ASP A 100 -3.03 -7.41 -11.60
N ASP A 101 -1.96 -7.31 -10.83
CA ASP A 101 -2.00 -6.98 -9.41
C ASP A 101 -1.55 -5.54 -9.12
N THR A 102 -1.44 -4.71 -10.17
CA THR A 102 -1.06 -3.31 -10.03
C THR A 102 -2.30 -2.44 -10.06
N PHE A 103 -2.48 -1.68 -8.99
CA PHE A 103 -3.58 -0.74 -8.80
C PHE A 103 -3.12 0.68 -9.03
N THR A 104 -3.93 1.46 -9.72
CA THR A 104 -3.70 2.89 -9.92
C THR A 104 -4.91 3.66 -9.40
N PHE A 105 -4.67 4.59 -8.50
CA PHE A 105 -5.68 5.46 -7.93
C PHE A 105 -5.34 6.90 -8.27
N SER A 106 -6.29 7.65 -8.78
CA SER A 106 -6.08 9.06 -9.11
C SER A 106 -7.34 9.87 -8.83
N GLY A 107 -7.14 11.13 -8.55
CA GLY A 107 -8.22 12.05 -8.26
C GLY A 107 -7.75 13.24 -7.45
N ARG A 108 -8.58 13.66 -6.52
CA ARG A 108 -8.24 14.79 -5.66
C ARG A 108 -8.69 14.55 -4.23
N MET A 109 -7.95 15.13 -3.34
CA MET A 109 -8.19 15.10 -1.90
C MET A 109 -8.60 16.49 -1.42
N PRO A 110 -9.56 16.60 -0.51
CA PRO A 110 -9.96 17.90 0.02
C PRO A 110 -8.84 18.57 0.81
N PRO A 111 -8.91 19.88 0.99
CA PRO A 111 -7.93 20.61 1.79
C PRO A 111 -7.83 20.05 3.21
N ASN A 112 -6.61 19.96 3.73
CA ASN A 112 -6.39 19.67 5.14
C ASN A 112 -6.82 20.88 6.00
N PRO A 113 -7.03 20.70 7.32
CA PRO A 113 -7.34 21.81 8.20
C PRO A 113 -6.34 22.98 8.06
N GLY A 114 -6.85 24.17 7.83
CA GLY A 114 -6.04 25.37 7.61
C GLY A 114 -5.62 25.63 6.17
N GLU A 115 -5.92 24.71 5.25
CA GLU A 115 -5.67 24.89 3.83
C GLU A 115 -6.95 25.31 3.09
N SER A 116 -6.80 25.92 1.91
CA SER A 116 -7.92 26.33 1.06
C SER A 116 -7.98 25.59 -0.27
N GLN A 117 -6.94 24.88 -0.64
CA GLN A 117 -6.79 24.26 -1.95
C GLN A 117 -6.96 22.75 -1.88
N TRP A 118 -7.64 22.19 -2.87
CA TRP A 118 -7.69 20.76 -3.10
C TRP A 118 -6.34 20.25 -3.60
N HIS A 119 -6.02 19.02 -3.23
CA HIS A 119 -4.82 18.34 -3.68
C HIS A 119 -5.15 17.36 -4.80
N THR A 120 -4.35 17.35 -5.84
CA THR A 120 -4.41 16.29 -6.86
C THR A 120 -3.47 15.15 -6.46
N PHE A 121 -3.83 13.92 -6.77
CA PHE A 121 -2.99 12.79 -6.46
C PHE A 121 -3.09 11.67 -7.50
N LYS A 122 -2.04 10.87 -7.56
CA LYS A 122 -2.00 9.59 -8.25
C LYS A 122 -1.12 8.65 -7.45
N ILE A 123 -1.65 7.48 -7.13
CA ILE A 123 -0.94 6.43 -6.41
C ILE A 123 -0.96 5.18 -7.27
N GLN A 124 0.18 4.55 -7.45
CA GLN A 124 0.30 3.28 -8.14
C GLN A 124 1.09 2.30 -7.29
N THR A 125 0.50 1.15 -7.00
CA THR A 125 1.13 0.11 -6.20
C THR A 125 0.75 -1.27 -6.69
N THR A 126 1.58 -2.26 -6.40
CA THR A 126 1.36 -3.66 -6.76
C THR A 126 1.13 -4.49 -5.51
N CYS A 127 0.07 -5.30 -5.52
CA CYS A 127 -0.16 -6.27 -4.47
C CYS A 127 0.75 -7.49 -4.69
N PRO A 128 1.69 -7.78 -3.76
CA PRO A 128 2.56 -8.95 -3.89
C PRO A 128 1.83 -10.26 -3.60
N GLY A 129 0.68 -10.18 -2.99
CA GLY A 129 -0.20 -11.28 -2.63
C GLY A 129 -1.43 -10.74 -1.91
N TYR A 130 -2.38 -11.61 -1.63
CA TYR A 130 -3.62 -11.27 -0.95
C TYR A 130 -3.80 -12.13 0.28
N GLN A 131 -4.32 -11.55 1.33
CA GLN A 131 -4.70 -12.26 2.54
C GLN A 131 -6.14 -11.93 2.89
N ASP A 132 -6.81 -12.86 3.59
CA ASP A 132 -8.16 -12.62 4.06
C ASP A 132 -8.12 -11.90 5.40
N ALA A 133 -9.06 -10.98 5.60
CA ALA A 133 -9.21 -10.29 6.87
C ALA A 133 -9.49 -11.31 7.99
N PRO A 134 -8.88 -11.13 9.18
CA PRO A 134 -9.28 -11.91 10.35
C PRO A 134 -10.74 -11.61 10.69
N PRO A 135 -11.44 -12.52 11.42
CA PRO A 135 -12.78 -12.24 11.89
C PRO A 135 -12.81 -10.90 12.64
N PRO A 136 -13.88 -10.09 12.48
CA PRO A 136 -13.91 -8.77 13.08
C PRO A 136 -13.73 -8.84 14.58
N THR A 137 -12.64 -8.28 15.08
CA THR A 137 -12.48 -7.97 16.50
C THR A 137 -13.02 -6.57 16.72
N VAL A 138 -13.82 -6.42 17.77
CA VAL A 138 -14.64 -5.24 18.06
C VAL A 138 -13.84 -3.95 18.23
N ASP A 139 -12.52 -4.01 18.28
CA ASP A 139 -11.65 -2.92 18.70
C ASP A 139 -10.52 -2.55 17.72
N ALA A 140 -10.66 -2.85 16.43
CA ALA A 140 -9.71 -2.30 15.49
C ALA A 140 -10.05 -0.82 15.22
N PRO A 141 -9.31 0.14 15.78
CA PRO A 141 -9.49 1.51 15.39
C PRO A 141 -9.16 1.60 13.90
N TYR A 142 -10.15 1.94 13.09
CA TYR A 142 -9.88 2.47 11.77
C TYR A 142 -9.16 3.80 11.98
N GLY A 143 -7.89 3.69 12.37
CA GLY A 143 -7.05 4.85 12.49
C GLY A 143 -6.95 5.50 11.12
N ALA A 144 -7.20 6.77 11.04
CA ALA A 144 -6.71 7.58 9.96
C ALA A 144 -5.21 7.30 9.77
N PRO A 145 -4.69 7.37 8.56
CA PRO A 145 -3.29 7.10 8.27
C PRO A 145 -2.34 7.92 9.12
#